data_eafa80ddaec72e272be9375cf4474be2
#
_entry.id   eafa80ddaec72e272be9375cf4474be2
#
_cell.length_a   1.000
_cell.length_b   1.000
_cell.length_c   1.000
_cell.angle_alpha   90.00
_cell.angle_beta   90.00
_cell.angle_gamma   90.00
#
_symmetry.space_group_name_H-M   'P 1'
#
loop_
_entity.id
_entity.type
_entity.pdbx_description
1 polymer ?
#
loop_
_entity_poly.entity_id
_entity_poly.type
_entity_poly.pdbx_seq_one_letter_code
_entity_poly.pdbx_strand_id
1 'polypeptide(L)'
;DVGYYPISTMFTLFESKKIKILKSNIIKENKLDIMGNICAKNENGIIFDLAWGFKSSYENNIRIFGENGIINVDFVFSKKVFQGGYIDIFKNKKKTIKVSKSNQINLAFNSMLFSKKEFFDRRFNLSLKILKIIEKLKKK
;
A
#
# COMPACT_ATOMS: atom_id res chain seq x y z
N ASP A 1 7.75 -5.68 8.71
CA ASP A 1 8.31 -5.33 7.39
C ASP A 1 7.22 -5.28 6.31
N VAL A 2 6.52 -6.38 6.04
CA VAL A 2 5.50 -6.45 4.96
C VAL A 2 4.31 -5.51 5.18
N GLY A 3 3.91 -5.27 6.44
CA GLY A 3 2.84 -4.32 6.76
C GLY A 3 3.12 -2.87 6.36
N TYR A 4 4.38 -2.50 6.12
CA TYR A 4 4.73 -1.17 5.63
C TYR A 4 4.06 -0.84 4.29
N TYR A 5 4.01 -1.79 3.37
CA TYR A 5 3.48 -1.60 2.02
C TYR A 5 1.99 -1.24 2.01
N PRO A 6 1.07 -2.05 2.59
CA PRO A 6 -0.33 -1.69 2.62
C PRO A 6 -0.60 -0.41 3.44
N ILE A 7 0.12 -0.17 4.54
CA ILE A 7 -0.01 1.07 5.32
C ILE A 7 0.39 2.29 4.47
N SER A 8 1.43 2.18 3.65
CA SER A 8 1.89 3.28 2.80
C SER A 8 0.83 3.72 1.79
N THR A 9 -0.01 2.79 1.29
CA THR A 9 -1.05 3.10 0.29
C THR A 9 -2.11 4.07 0.80
N MET A 10 -2.44 4.03 2.09
CA MET A 10 -3.37 5.00 2.69
C MET A 10 -2.91 6.44 2.52
N PHE A 11 -1.61 6.66 2.48
CA PHE A 11 -1.01 7.99 2.33
C PHE A 11 -0.69 8.33 0.88
N THR A 12 -0.24 7.35 0.09
CA THR A 12 0.24 7.60 -1.27
C THR A 12 -0.88 7.64 -2.31
N LEU A 13 -1.87 6.76 -2.21
CA LEU A 13 -2.99 6.71 -3.14
C LEU A 13 -4.15 7.64 -2.74
N PHE A 14 -4.36 7.84 -1.44
CA PHE A 14 -5.51 8.59 -0.92
C PHE A 14 -5.10 9.91 -0.28
N GLU A 15 -3.81 10.27 -0.34
CA GLU A 15 -3.24 11.53 0.19
C GLU A 15 -3.69 11.84 1.64
N SER A 16 -3.94 10.78 2.42
CA SER A 16 -4.47 10.90 3.77
C SER A 16 -3.51 11.69 4.67
N LYS A 17 -4.03 12.70 5.37
CA LYS A 17 -3.25 13.49 6.33
C LYS A 17 -3.27 12.86 7.71
N LYS A 18 -4.42 12.30 8.10
CA LYS A 18 -4.66 11.65 9.40
C LYS A 18 -5.28 10.26 9.19
N ILE A 19 -4.78 9.28 9.93
CA ILE A 19 -5.32 7.92 9.94
C ILE A 19 -5.71 7.56 11.38
N LYS A 20 -6.94 7.09 11.56
CA LYS A 20 -7.44 6.50 12.79
C LYS A 20 -7.54 4.98 12.61
N ILE A 21 -6.78 4.22 13.40
CA ILE A 21 -6.92 2.76 13.46
C ILE A 21 -8.19 2.44 14.26
N LEU A 22 -9.11 1.72 13.65
CA LEU A 22 -10.37 1.27 14.24
C LEU A 22 -10.18 -0.08 14.93
N LYS A 23 -9.54 -1.02 14.23
CA LYS A 23 -9.23 -2.36 14.73
C LYS A 23 -7.92 -2.85 14.14
N SER A 24 -7.18 -3.65 14.87
CA SER A 24 -5.97 -4.31 14.39
C SER A 24 -5.79 -5.65 15.05
N ASN A 25 -5.27 -6.61 14.31
CA ASN A 25 -4.83 -7.89 14.83
C ASN A 25 -3.47 -8.21 14.20
N ILE A 26 -2.48 -8.58 15.03
CA ILE A 26 -1.13 -8.90 14.60
C ILE A 26 -0.72 -10.21 15.24
N ILE A 27 -0.37 -11.18 14.42
CA ILE A 27 0.14 -12.48 14.84
C ILE A 27 1.65 -12.41 14.81
N LYS A 28 2.28 -12.76 15.93
CA LYS A 28 3.73 -12.74 16.10
C LYS A 28 4.26 -14.15 16.30
N GLU A 29 5.43 -14.41 15.74
CA GLU A 29 6.21 -15.62 15.98
C GLU A 29 7.67 -15.20 16.21
N ASN A 30 8.28 -15.64 17.33
CA ASN A 30 9.63 -15.24 17.71
C ASN A 30 9.86 -13.71 17.69
N LYS A 31 8.89 -12.94 18.19
CA LYS A 31 8.86 -11.46 18.19
C LYS A 31 8.77 -10.80 16.81
N LEU A 32 8.61 -11.57 15.74
CA LEU A 32 8.40 -11.06 14.38
C LEU A 32 6.91 -11.07 14.02
N ASP A 33 6.44 -10.01 13.40
CA ASP A 33 5.09 -9.91 12.88
C ASP A 33 4.99 -10.79 11.62
N ILE A 34 4.34 -11.94 11.72
CA ILE A 34 4.20 -12.89 10.60
C ILE A 34 2.94 -12.66 9.79
N MET A 35 1.88 -12.17 10.42
CA MET A 35 0.62 -11.81 9.76
C MET A 35 -0.01 -10.62 10.49
N GLY A 36 -0.80 -9.85 9.78
CA GLY A 36 -1.58 -8.79 10.40
C GLY A 36 -2.70 -8.30 9.50
N ASN A 37 -3.70 -7.71 10.16
CA ASN A 37 -4.72 -6.94 9.49
C ASN A 37 -5.05 -5.67 10.27
N ILE A 38 -5.48 -4.65 9.56
CA ILE A 38 -5.87 -3.35 10.10
C ILE A 38 -7.12 -2.89 9.40
N CYS A 39 -8.14 -2.52 10.18
CA CYS A 39 -9.22 -1.67 9.73
C CYS A 39 -8.93 -0.23 10.18
N ALA A 40 -8.91 0.71 9.25
CA ALA A 40 -8.58 2.11 9.51
C ALA A 40 -9.53 3.05 8.76
N LYS A 41 -9.53 4.33 9.15
CA LYS A 41 -10.32 5.39 8.52
C LYS A 41 -9.47 6.64 8.39
N ASN A 42 -9.55 7.35 7.26
CA ASN A 42 -8.92 8.67 7.14
C ASN A 42 -9.88 9.81 7.53
N GLU A 43 -9.39 11.04 7.46
CA GLU A 43 -10.16 12.25 7.74
C GLU A 43 -11.35 12.47 6.81
N ASN A 44 -11.30 11.94 5.59
CA ASN A 44 -12.36 12.04 4.57
C ASN A 44 -13.41 10.93 4.68
N GLY A 45 -13.29 10.06 5.68
CA GLY A 45 -14.25 8.96 5.88
C GLY A 45 -13.96 7.68 5.10
N ILE A 46 -12.90 7.64 4.30
CA ILE A 46 -12.52 6.44 3.56
C ILE A 46 -12.08 5.36 4.55
N ILE A 47 -12.65 4.16 4.41
CA ILE A 47 -12.33 2.99 5.21
C ILE A 47 -11.30 2.16 4.44
N PHE A 48 -10.31 1.68 5.16
CA PHE A 48 -9.23 0.82 4.67
C PHE A 48 -9.25 -0.49 5.43
N ASP A 49 -9.30 -1.60 4.70
CA ASP A 49 -9.04 -2.93 5.22
C ASP A 49 -7.74 -3.44 4.62
N LEU A 50 -6.72 -3.55 5.47
CA LEU A 50 -5.37 -3.92 5.08
C LEU A 50 -5.02 -5.27 5.67
N ALA A 51 -4.43 -6.15 4.87
CA ALA A 51 -3.92 -7.42 5.34
C ALA A 51 -2.53 -7.69 4.76
N TRP A 52 -1.73 -8.43 5.52
CA TRP A 52 -0.41 -8.90 5.09
C TRP A 52 -0.05 -10.19 5.80
N GLY A 53 0.84 -10.99 5.19
CA GLY A 53 1.33 -12.21 5.81
C GLY A 53 2.51 -12.81 5.07
N PHE A 54 3.35 -13.54 5.82
CA PHE A 54 4.46 -14.33 5.28
C PHE A 54 4.10 -15.82 5.09
N LYS A 55 3.18 -16.33 5.91
CA LYS A 55 2.76 -17.75 5.92
C LYS A 55 1.38 -17.95 5.28
N SER A 56 1.14 -17.29 4.14
CA SER A 56 -0.11 -17.40 3.38
C SER A 56 0.20 -17.56 1.89
N SER A 57 -0.78 -17.99 1.12
CA SER A 57 -0.69 -17.95 -0.34
C SER A 57 -0.36 -16.53 -0.78
N TYR A 58 0.49 -16.42 -1.80
CA TYR A 58 0.91 -15.12 -2.29
C TYR A 58 -0.25 -14.38 -2.93
N GLU A 59 -0.57 -13.23 -2.37
CA GLU A 59 -1.51 -12.26 -2.92
C GLU A 59 -0.91 -10.86 -2.82
N ASN A 60 -1.06 -10.05 -3.86
CA ASN A 60 -0.48 -8.72 -3.95
C ASN A 60 -1.38 -7.85 -4.81
N ASN A 61 -2.44 -7.33 -4.20
CA ASN A 61 -3.46 -6.55 -4.89
C ASN A 61 -3.95 -5.36 -4.06
N ILE A 62 -4.64 -4.46 -4.76
CA ILE A 62 -5.48 -3.42 -4.18
C ILE A 62 -6.85 -3.49 -4.85
N ARG A 63 -7.89 -3.46 -4.03
CA ARG A 63 -9.26 -3.35 -4.49
C ARG A 63 -9.91 -2.12 -3.88
N ILE A 64 -10.46 -1.25 -4.74
CA ILE A 64 -11.09 0.01 -4.34
C ILE A 64 -12.56 -0.05 -4.71
N PHE A 65 -13.42 0.18 -3.73
CA PHE A 65 -14.87 0.26 -3.91
C PHE A 65 -15.27 1.73 -3.86
N GLY A 66 -15.85 2.22 -4.94
CA GLY A 66 -16.39 3.56 -5.03
C GLY A 66 -17.86 3.54 -5.45
N GLU A 67 -18.56 4.63 -5.27
CA GLU A 67 -19.97 4.79 -5.64
C GLU A 67 -20.23 4.47 -7.12
N ASN A 68 -19.28 4.77 -7.99
CA ASN A 68 -19.41 4.62 -9.43
C ASN A 68 -18.74 3.37 -9.99
N GLY A 69 -18.26 2.45 -9.15
CA GLY A 69 -17.65 1.21 -9.60
C GLY A 69 -16.51 0.70 -8.72
N ILE A 70 -15.82 -0.33 -9.21
CA ILE A 70 -14.76 -1.02 -8.50
C ILE A 70 -13.49 -0.95 -9.35
N ILE A 71 -12.34 -0.75 -8.70
CA ILE A 71 -11.02 -0.85 -9.33
C ILE A 71 -10.27 -2.01 -8.69
N ASN A 72 -9.73 -2.91 -9.50
CA ASN A 72 -8.80 -3.95 -9.06
C ASN A 72 -7.44 -3.74 -9.70
N VAL A 73 -6.39 -3.85 -8.92
CA VAL A 73 -5.00 -3.79 -9.39
C VAL A 73 -4.21 -4.92 -8.78
N ASP A 74 -3.62 -5.77 -9.61
CA ASP A 74 -2.76 -6.85 -9.18
C ASP A 74 -1.27 -6.44 -9.26
N PHE A 75 -0.42 -7.10 -8.47
CA PHE A 75 1.03 -6.88 -8.43
C PHE A 75 1.42 -5.42 -8.14
N VAL A 76 0.77 -4.81 -7.14
CA VAL A 76 0.95 -3.40 -6.79
C VAL A 76 2.29 -3.14 -6.10
N PHE A 77 2.65 -3.97 -5.11
CA PHE A 77 3.78 -3.71 -4.21
C PHE A 77 5.10 -4.29 -4.71
N SER A 78 5.05 -5.49 -5.27
CA SER A 78 6.23 -6.13 -5.84
C SER A 78 5.83 -6.92 -7.08
N LYS A 79 6.67 -6.87 -8.08
CA LYS A 79 6.51 -7.62 -9.33
C LYS A 79 7.88 -7.99 -9.87
N LYS A 80 7.92 -9.03 -10.69
CA LYS A 80 9.16 -9.42 -11.38
C LYS A 80 9.67 -8.27 -12.25
N VAL A 81 10.99 -8.20 -12.42
CA VAL A 81 11.62 -7.24 -13.35
C VAL A 81 10.98 -7.39 -14.73
N PHE A 82 10.65 -6.26 -15.34
CA PHE A 82 9.95 -6.19 -16.64
C PHE A 82 8.55 -6.84 -16.67
N GLN A 83 7.94 -7.11 -15.54
CA GLN A 83 6.53 -7.50 -15.50
C GLN A 83 5.64 -6.27 -15.67
N GLY A 84 4.69 -6.33 -16.60
CA GLY A 84 3.59 -5.37 -16.70
C GLY A 84 2.49 -5.71 -15.68
N GLY A 85 1.41 -4.95 -15.71
CA GLY A 85 0.23 -5.19 -14.88
C GLY A 85 -1.04 -4.78 -15.60
N TYR A 86 -2.15 -5.00 -14.94
CA TYR A 86 -3.46 -4.59 -15.42
C TYR A 86 -4.19 -3.84 -14.31
N ILE A 87 -4.95 -2.83 -14.71
CA ILE A 87 -5.92 -2.13 -13.85
C ILE A 87 -7.28 -2.44 -14.44
N ASP A 88 -8.08 -3.20 -13.71
CA ASP A 88 -9.45 -3.51 -14.08
C ASP A 88 -10.41 -2.54 -13.40
N ILE A 89 -11.21 -1.88 -14.21
CA ILE A 89 -12.23 -0.94 -13.76
C ILE A 89 -13.60 -1.53 -14.12
N PHE A 90 -14.43 -1.75 -13.11
CA PHE A 90 -15.78 -2.28 -13.24
C PHE A 90 -16.79 -1.17 -12.95
N LYS A 91 -17.50 -0.75 -13.98
CA LYS A 91 -18.70 0.08 -13.93
C LYS A 91 -19.84 -0.73 -14.56
N ASN A 92 -20.58 -0.13 -15.49
CA ASN A 92 -21.58 -0.85 -16.31
C ASN A 92 -20.92 -1.90 -17.23
N LYS A 93 -19.67 -1.65 -17.63
CA LYS A 93 -18.83 -2.58 -18.41
C LYS A 93 -17.43 -2.64 -17.80
N LYS A 94 -16.76 -3.80 -17.92
CA LYS A 94 -15.37 -3.95 -17.55
C LYS A 94 -14.49 -3.20 -18.56
N LYS A 95 -13.57 -2.37 -18.04
CA LYS A 95 -12.47 -1.75 -18.82
C LYS A 95 -11.15 -2.21 -18.19
N THR A 96 -10.26 -2.75 -18.99
CA THR A 96 -8.90 -3.12 -18.58
C THR A 96 -7.89 -2.13 -19.16
N ILE A 97 -7.06 -1.54 -18.28
CA ILE A 97 -5.94 -0.68 -18.67
C ILE A 97 -4.66 -1.50 -18.49
N LYS A 98 -3.89 -1.66 -19.55
CA LYS A 98 -2.59 -2.32 -19.52
C LYS A 98 -1.53 -1.34 -19.03
N VAL A 99 -0.81 -1.72 -17.99
CA VAL A 99 0.35 -0.98 -17.48
C VAL A 99 1.61 -1.51 -18.15
N SER A 100 2.43 -0.62 -18.71
CA SER A 100 3.67 -1.01 -19.39
C SER A 100 4.66 -1.69 -18.45
N LYS A 101 5.48 -2.55 -19.02
CA LYS A 101 6.59 -3.20 -18.31
C LYS A 101 7.60 -2.14 -17.87
N SER A 102 8.13 -2.27 -16.68
CA SER A 102 9.15 -1.35 -16.15
C SER A 102 10.07 -2.07 -15.18
N ASN A 103 11.32 -1.63 -15.12
CA ASN A 103 12.25 -2.04 -14.09
C ASN A 103 12.10 -1.10 -12.88
N GLN A 104 11.45 -1.58 -11.83
CA GLN A 104 11.21 -0.79 -10.61
C GLN A 104 12.51 -0.32 -9.93
N ILE A 105 13.56 -1.12 -9.99
CA ILE A 105 14.86 -0.79 -9.41
C ILE A 105 15.46 0.41 -10.14
N ASN A 106 15.52 0.37 -11.48
CA ASN A 106 16.02 1.49 -12.29
C ASN A 106 15.19 2.76 -12.08
N LEU A 107 13.87 2.64 -11.99
CA LEU A 107 13.01 3.79 -11.70
C LEU A 107 13.30 4.39 -10.32
N ALA A 108 13.53 3.55 -9.30
CA ALA A 108 13.90 4.00 -7.96
C ALA A 108 15.26 4.72 -7.97
N PHE A 109 16.29 4.14 -8.61
CA PHE A 109 17.62 4.77 -8.75
C PHE A 109 17.54 6.09 -9.50
N ASN A 110 16.85 6.15 -10.63
CA ASN A 110 16.67 7.40 -11.37
C ASN A 110 15.95 8.46 -10.52
N SER A 111 14.93 8.04 -9.77
CA SER A 111 14.23 8.92 -8.84
C SER A 111 15.17 9.46 -7.74
N MET A 112 16.08 8.63 -7.24
CA MET A 112 17.08 9.07 -6.24
C MET A 112 18.11 10.02 -6.82
N LEU A 113 18.60 9.78 -8.04
CA LEU A 113 19.65 10.57 -8.66
C LEU A 113 19.17 11.94 -9.16
N PHE A 114 17.92 12.02 -9.67
CA PHE A 114 17.43 13.21 -10.37
C PHE A 114 16.32 13.97 -9.62
N SER A 115 15.92 13.51 -8.42
CA SER A 115 14.89 14.21 -7.65
C SER A 115 15.49 15.36 -6.82
N LYS A 116 14.68 16.40 -6.66
CA LYS A 116 15.02 17.56 -5.80
C LYS A 116 14.89 17.20 -4.32
N LYS A 117 15.49 18.02 -3.45
CA LYS A 117 15.47 17.86 -1.99
C LYS A 117 14.05 17.69 -1.44
N GLU A 118 13.08 18.46 -1.95
CA GLU A 118 11.67 18.42 -1.50
C GLU A 118 11.03 17.03 -1.71
N PHE A 119 11.48 16.28 -2.73
CA PHE A 119 11.04 14.90 -2.94
C PHE A 119 11.50 13.99 -1.79
N PHE A 120 12.75 14.11 -1.37
CA PHE A 120 13.30 13.31 -0.27
C PHE A 120 12.66 13.69 1.07
N ASP A 121 12.49 14.97 1.35
CA ASP A 121 11.83 15.46 2.56
C ASP A 121 10.39 14.94 2.67
N ARG A 122 9.65 14.94 1.55
CA ARG A 122 8.30 14.37 1.49
C ARG A 122 8.30 12.88 1.78
N ARG A 123 9.22 12.12 1.16
CA ARG A 123 9.36 10.67 1.37
C ARG A 123 9.76 10.34 2.80
N PHE A 124 10.69 11.06 3.36
CA PHE A 124 11.11 10.91 4.75
C PHE A 124 9.96 11.16 5.72
N ASN A 125 9.24 12.27 5.58
CA ASN A 125 8.09 12.59 6.39
C ASN A 125 6.96 11.54 6.28
N LEU A 126 6.75 11.00 5.08
CA LEU A 126 5.83 9.88 4.86
C LEU A 126 6.26 8.63 5.63
N SER A 127 7.53 8.26 5.53
CA SER A 127 8.08 7.11 6.24
C SER A 127 7.94 7.25 7.76
N LEU A 128 8.17 8.44 8.31
CA LEU A 128 7.96 8.72 9.74
C LEU A 128 6.49 8.53 10.15
N LYS A 129 5.53 8.96 9.32
CA LYS A 129 4.10 8.73 9.61
C LYS A 129 3.76 7.25 9.63
N ILE A 130 4.26 6.48 8.68
CA ILE A 130 4.04 5.04 8.59
C ILE A 130 4.65 4.32 9.80
N LEU A 131 5.90 4.64 10.15
CA LEU A 131 6.59 4.06 11.32
C LEU A 131 5.84 4.34 12.62
N LYS A 132 5.32 5.55 12.82
CA LYS A 132 4.49 5.90 14.00
C LYS A 132 3.22 5.02 14.09
N ILE A 133 2.62 4.66 12.96
CA ILE A 133 1.49 3.72 12.97
C ILE A 133 1.97 2.33 13.36
N ILE A 134 3.04 1.84 12.74
CA ILE A 134 3.60 0.51 13.04
C ILE A 134 3.98 0.39 14.53
N GLU A 135 4.60 1.40 15.11
CA GLU A 135 4.92 1.42 16.55
C GLU A 135 3.67 1.33 17.45
N LYS A 136 2.61 2.07 17.09
CA LYS A 136 1.33 1.98 17.83
C LYS A 136 0.71 0.59 17.78
N LEU A 137 0.88 -0.11 16.65
CA LEU A 137 0.37 -1.46 16.46
C LEU A 137 1.16 -2.50 17.27
N LYS A 138 2.46 -2.27 17.48
CA LYS A 138 3.32 -3.17 18.27
C LYS A 138 3.04 -3.11 19.77
N LYS A 139 2.50 -2.00 20.25
CA LYS A 139 2.20 -1.77 21.68
C LYS A 139 0.85 -2.33 22.13
N LYS A 140 0.06 -2.84 21.22
CA LYS A 140 -1.20 -3.56 21.49
C LYS A 140 -0.98 -5.07 21.42
#